data_c85e7d27c3ab364875f18f4f100418bd
#
_entry.id   c85e7d27c3ab364875f18f4f100418bd
#
_cell.length_a   1.000
_cell.length_b   1.000
_cell.length_c   1.000
_cell.angle_alpha   90.00
_cell.angle_beta   90.00
_cell.angle_gamma   90.00
#
_symmetry.space_group_name_H-M   'P 1'
#
loop_
_entity.id
_entity.type
_entity.pdbx_description
1 polymer ?
#
loop_
_entity_poly.entity_id
_entity_poly.type
_entity_poly.pdbx_seq_one_letter_code
_entity_poly.pdbx_strand_id
1 'polypeptide(L)'
;MNRESRTVTLVVSIASATTTTLPAFLTGALAVVIRHHLDLTTTQLGLLVSTFFAAAIPFSLLIGPRVKLLGVERLMRIAVASTVLSLLTIALLDSTFLSILVSLILAGAANGVMQPTVNQFLVGRIKLKGQGLAFGIKQAAVPLATLLAGLAVPLVALTIGWRYGYLGAAIFGIVTFVAIPTTNKGSTEQGDRTATKVVLGPLIILAMGMAFGAGAANAMGAFLVSSNVHSGFSPGTAGYLAAIGSASSFITRIMSGFFADRRRGNHLTVVAAMLMIGAVGYLLLSLCNPELVVFAGVLAYAAGWGWNGVFNFAITKTHPGSIAHATGITQAGLYCGSLLGPSLFGVLVDHYSFAVAWQVNAVFAVIGAIAMWIGRRALRAELAGRDLGA
;
A
#
# COMPACT_ATOMS: atom_id res chain seq x y z
N MET A 1 10.33 10.56 -25.79
CA MET A 1 10.50 11.12 -24.46
C MET A 1 11.96 10.99 -24.05
N ASN A 2 12.65 12.10 -23.76
CA ASN A 2 14.03 12.11 -23.30
C ASN A 2 14.18 11.33 -21.98
N ARG A 3 15.38 10.81 -21.72
CA ARG A 3 15.69 10.04 -20.49
C ARG A 3 15.38 10.83 -19.21
N GLU A 4 15.66 12.13 -19.21
CA GLU A 4 15.33 13.06 -18.11
C GLU A 4 13.84 13.15 -17.82
N SER A 5 13.00 13.30 -18.84
CA SER A 5 11.54 13.36 -18.70
C SER A 5 10.95 12.06 -18.11
N ARG A 6 11.58 10.89 -18.38
CA ARG A 6 11.18 9.60 -17.80
C ARG A 6 11.53 9.52 -16.31
N THR A 7 12.73 9.94 -15.94
CA THR A 7 13.17 9.93 -14.52
C THR A 7 12.29 10.86 -13.69
N VAL A 8 12.03 12.07 -14.15
CA VAL A 8 11.14 13.02 -13.48
C VAL A 8 9.73 12.43 -13.30
N THR A 9 9.18 11.80 -14.34
CA THR A 9 7.86 11.14 -14.24
C THR A 9 7.84 10.05 -13.15
N LEU A 10 8.87 9.23 -13.08
CA LEU A 10 8.96 8.17 -12.06
C LEU A 10 9.13 8.73 -10.66
N VAL A 11 10.02 9.72 -10.48
CA VAL A 11 10.26 10.38 -9.18
C VAL A 11 8.99 11.08 -8.69
N VAL A 12 8.33 11.86 -9.53
CA VAL A 12 7.07 12.54 -9.17
C VAL A 12 5.98 11.53 -8.81
N SER A 13 5.90 10.41 -9.54
CA SER A 13 4.90 9.36 -9.27
C SER A 13 5.12 8.68 -7.92
N ILE A 14 6.36 8.28 -7.61
CA ILE A 14 6.66 7.63 -6.34
C ILE A 14 6.54 8.62 -5.17
N ALA A 15 7.03 9.85 -5.33
CA ALA A 15 6.94 10.87 -4.31
C ALA A 15 5.48 11.22 -3.97
N SER A 16 4.63 11.44 -4.99
CA SER A 16 3.21 11.75 -4.80
C SER A 16 2.46 10.60 -4.13
N ALA A 17 2.69 9.35 -4.55
CA ALA A 17 2.08 8.17 -3.93
C ALA A 17 2.58 7.97 -2.49
N THR A 18 3.88 8.19 -2.22
CA THR A 18 4.45 8.11 -0.87
C THR A 18 3.84 9.18 0.03
N THR A 19 3.80 10.45 -0.42
CA THR A 19 3.21 11.56 0.35
C THR A 19 1.80 11.22 0.83
N THR A 20 0.93 10.76 -0.09
CA THR A 20 -0.47 10.49 0.26
C THR A 20 -0.67 9.23 1.09
N THR A 21 0.34 8.36 1.21
CA THR A 21 0.28 7.13 2.00
C THR A 21 0.91 7.30 3.39
N LEU A 22 1.85 8.25 3.54
CA LEU A 22 2.58 8.52 4.79
C LEU A 22 1.68 8.73 6.02
N PRO A 23 0.56 9.46 5.99
CA PRO A 23 -0.23 9.75 7.20
C PRO A 23 -0.65 8.48 7.95
N ALA A 24 -1.13 7.46 7.25
CA ALA A 24 -1.58 6.22 7.86
C ALA A 24 -0.43 5.46 8.54
N PHE A 25 0.69 5.29 7.84
CA PHE A 25 1.82 4.52 8.37
C PHE A 25 2.64 5.29 9.39
N LEU A 26 2.69 6.61 9.28
CA LEU A 26 3.32 7.45 10.30
C LEU A 26 2.54 7.37 11.62
N THR A 27 1.20 7.40 11.57
CA THR A 27 0.35 7.20 12.74
C THR A 27 0.58 5.82 13.36
N GLY A 28 0.70 4.76 12.55
CA GLY A 28 1.00 3.42 13.04
C GLY A 28 2.39 3.29 13.66
N ALA A 29 3.43 3.83 13.02
CA ALA A 29 4.81 3.75 13.52
C ALA A 29 4.99 4.56 14.81
N LEU A 30 4.38 5.75 14.89
CA LEU A 30 4.41 6.63 16.07
C LEU A 30 3.39 6.23 17.14
N ALA A 31 2.67 5.13 16.94
CA ALA A 31 1.60 4.67 17.81
C ALA A 31 1.97 4.60 19.30
N VAL A 32 3.18 4.09 19.61
CA VAL A 32 3.64 3.96 21.00
C VAL A 32 3.67 5.32 21.70
N VAL A 33 4.20 6.35 21.01
CA VAL A 33 4.32 7.70 21.56
C VAL A 33 2.96 8.41 21.60
N ILE A 34 2.16 8.28 20.53
CA ILE A 34 0.82 8.88 20.43
C ILE A 34 -0.12 8.29 21.48
N ARG A 35 -0.10 6.96 21.66
CA ARG A 35 -0.92 6.27 22.65
C ARG A 35 -0.62 6.73 24.07
N HIS A 36 0.65 6.86 24.42
CA HIS A 36 1.05 7.36 25.73
C HIS A 36 0.62 8.82 25.96
N HIS A 37 0.62 9.64 24.91
CA HIS A 37 0.26 11.05 25.00
C HIS A 37 -1.25 11.29 25.05
N LEU A 38 -2.05 10.46 24.37
CA LEU A 38 -3.51 10.63 24.22
C LEU A 38 -4.33 9.55 24.95
N ASP A 39 -3.68 8.65 25.69
CA ASP A 39 -4.28 7.54 26.41
C ASP A 39 -5.20 6.65 25.52
N LEU A 40 -4.69 6.27 24.32
CA LEU A 40 -5.45 5.50 23.35
C LEU A 40 -5.28 3.99 23.52
N THR A 41 -6.36 3.25 23.29
CA THR A 41 -6.31 1.78 23.17
C THR A 41 -5.70 1.36 21.82
N THR A 42 -5.29 0.10 21.71
CA THR A 42 -4.79 -0.45 20.44
C THR A 42 -5.90 -0.54 19.39
N THR A 43 -7.13 -0.82 19.83
CA THR A 43 -8.33 -0.77 18.97
C THR A 43 -8.54 0.64 18.37
N GLN A 44 -8.46 1.67 19.20
CA GLN A 44 -8.60 3.06 18.71
C GLN A 44 -7.53 3.41 17.67
N LEU A 45 -6.29 2.96 17.87
CA LEU A 45 -5.24 3.12 16.89
C LEU A 45 -5.54 2.40 15.58
N GLY A 46 -6.01 1.15 15.67
CA GLY A 46 -6.45 0.38 14.50
C GLY A 46 -7.57 1.08 13.73
N LEU A 47 -8.54 1.67 14.46
CA LEU A 47 -9.63 2.45 13.87
C LEU A 47 -9.12 3.70 13.14
N LEU A 48 -8.15 4.42 13.71
CA LEU A 48 -7.53 5.58 13.06
C LEU A 48 -6.94 5.18 11.69
N VAL A 49 -6.12 4.13 11.65
CA VAL A 49 -5.51 3.66 10.40
C VAL A 49 -6.56 3.14 9.42
N SER A 50 -7.56 2.40 9.92
CA SER A 50 -8.64 1.85 9.09
C SER A 50 -9.52 2.93 8.48
N THR A 51 -9.77 4.02 9.20
CA THR A 51 -10.56 5.16 8.72
C THR A 51 -9.93 5.83 7.50
N PHE A 52 -8.60 5.89 7.46
CA PHE A 52 -7.87 6.35 6.27
C PHE A 52 -8.22 5.51 5.04
N PHE A 53 -8.20 4.18 5.15
CA PHE A 53 -8.55 3.30 4.03
C PHE A 53 -10.04 3.33 3.69
N ALA A 54 -10.92 3.46 4.70
CA ALA A 54 -12.36 3.63 4.49
C ALA A 54 -12.66 4.87 3.64
N ALA A 55 -12.03 5.99 3.97
CA ALA A 55 -12.19 7.23 3.21
C ALA A 55 -11.62 7.12 1.79
N ALA A 56 -10.58 6.32 1.55
CA ALA A 56 -10.00 6.14 0.23
C ALA A 56 -10.94 5.45 -0.77
N ILE A 57 -11.82 4.55 -0.30
CA ILE A 57 -12.70 3.74 -1.16
C ILE A 57 -13.60 4.62 -2.04
N PRO A 58 -14.50 5.48 -1.50
CA PRO A 58 -15.43 6.25 -2.31
C PRO A 58 -14.70 7.21 -3.25
N PHE A 59 -13.64 7.86 -2.82
CA PHE A 59 -12.89 8.79 -3.65
C PHE A 59 -12.15 8.10 -4.81
N SER A 60 -11.63 6.90 -4.61
CA SER A 60 -11.04 6.11 -5.69
C SER A 60 -12.06 5.70 -6.75
N LEU A 61 -13.26 5.27 -6.33
CA LEU A 61 -14.34 4.86 -7.21
C LEU A 61 -14.94 6.04 -7.98
N LEU A 62 -15.16 7.18 -7.31
CA LEU A 62 -15.76 8.37 -7.90
C LEU A 62 -14.81 9.09 -8.88
N ILE A 63 -13.54 9.18 -8.53
CA ILE A 63 -12.55 9.95 -9.30
C ILE A 63 -11.92 9.11 -10.41
N GLY A 64 -11.72 7.80 -10.21
CA GLY A 64 -11.06 6.94 -11.18
C GLY A 64 -11.56 7.11 -12.63
N PRO A 65 -12.87 7.02 -12.91
CA PRO A 65 -13.42 7.23 -14.25
C PRO A 65 -13.28 8.66 -14.79
N ARG A 66 -13.13 9.64 -13.89
CA ARG A 66 -13.13 11.07 -14.20
C ARG A 66 -11.75 11.72 -14.27
N VAL A 67 -10.69 10.97 -14.00
CA VAL A 67 -9.31 11.48 -13.93
C VAL A 67 -8.92 12.26 -15.19
N LYS A 68 -9.26 11.76 -16.38
CA LYS A 68 -8.94 12.42 -17.65
C LYS A 68 -9.69 13.74 -17.81
N LEU A 69 -10.95 13.79 -17.40
CA LEU A 69 -11.82 14.97 -17.50
C LEU A 69 -11.40 16.09 -16.54
N LEU A 70 -11.01 15.71 -15.31
CA LEU A 70 -10.66 16.66 -14.26
C LEU A 70 -9.20 17.15 -14.35
N GLY A 71 -8.37 16.47 -15.13
CA GLY A 71 -6.96 16.79 -15.32
C GLY A 71 -6.06 16.08 -14.32
N VAL A 72 -5.13 15.28 -14.85
CA VAL A 72 -4.26 14.39 -14.05
C VAL A 72 -3.41 15.19 -13.07
N GLU A 73 -2.68 16.20 -13.55
CA GLU A 73 -1.77 17.00 -12.73
C GLU A 73 -2.52 17.85 -11.69
N ARG A 74 -3.69 18.35 -12.05
CA ARG A 74 -4.56 19.09 -11.13
C ARG A 74 -5.01 18.19 -9.97
N LEU A 75 -5.46 16.98 -10.25
CA LEU A 75 -5.89 16.02 -9.23
C LEU A 75 -4.71 15.58 -8.34
N MET A 76 -3.52 15.36 -8.91
CA MET A 76 -2.31 15.07 -8.14
C MET A 76 -2.00 16.20 -7.15
N ARG A 77 -2.05 17.46 -7.59
CA ARG A 77 -1.83 18.63 -6.74
C ARG A 77 -2.87 18.77 -5.64
N ILE A 78 -4.16 18.59 -5.96
CA ILE A 78 -5.24 18.64 -4.97
C ILE A 78 -5.01 17.54 -3.91
N ALA A 79 -4.70 16.32 -4.32
CA ALA A 79 -4.46 15.22 -3.39
C ALA A 79 -3.24 15.47 -2.49
N VAL A 80 -2.12 15.95 -3.06
CA VAL A 80 -0.93 16.28 -2.24
C VAL A 80 -1.23 17.45 -1.29
N ALA A 81 -1.89 18.52 -1.76
CA ALA A 81 -2.25 19.67 -0.91
C ALA A 81 -3.18 19.26 0.24
N SER A 82 -4.20 18.42 -0.02
CA SER A 82 -5.09 17.89 1.02
C SER A 82 -4.33 17.03 2.03
N THR A 83 -3.37 16.23 1.57
CA THR A 83 -2.51 15.45 2.47
C THR A 83 -1.60 16.34 3.32
N VAL A 84 -0.99 17.36 2.72
CA VAL A 84 -0.18 18.35 3.46
C VAL A 84 -1.02 19.06 4.52
N LEU A 85 -2.24 19.47 4.18
CA LEU A 85 -3.17 20.06 5.15
C LEU A 85 -3.46 19.10 6.31
N SER A 86 -3.76 17.84 6.03
CA SER A 86 -3.96 16.80 7.05
C SER A 86 -2.74 16.64 7.96
N LEU A 87 -1.54 16.57 7.40
CA LEU A 87 -0.29 16.43 8.15
C LEU A 87 -0.01 17.65 9.03
N LEU A 88 -0.24 18.86 8.52
CA LEU A 88 -0.08 20.11 9.27
C LEU A 88 -1.12 20.22 10.40
N THR A 89 -2.35 19.77 10.17
CA THR A 89 -3.39 19.73 11.23
C THR A 89 -2.92 18.88 12.41
N ILE A 90 -2.37 17.68 12.16
CA ILE A 90 -1.84 16.82 13.25
C ILE A 90 -0.59 17.40 13.89
N ALA A 91 0.28 18.06 13.11
CA ALA A 91 1.53 18.61 13.62
C ALA A 91 1.35 19.86 14.48
N LEU A 92 0.43 20.77 14.11
CA LEU A 92 0.36 22.13 14.63
C LEU A 92 -0.82 22.38 15.58
N LEU A 93 -1.91 21.60 15.47
CA LEU A 93 -3.07 21.76 16.34
C LEU A 93 -2.97 20.84 17.56
N ASP A 94 -3.78 21.12 18.58
CA ASP A 94 -3.91 20.22 19.72
C ASP A 94 -4.51 18.89 19.27
N SER A 95 -3.68 17.84 19.37
CA SER A 95 -4.04 16.52 18.89
C SER A 95 -4.97 15.83 19.90
N THR A 96 -6.18 15.55 19.45
CA THR A 96 -7.14 14.66 20.11
C THR A 96 -7.39 13.46 19.21
N PHE A 97 -8.01 12.42 19.73
CA PHE A 97 -8.45 11.27 18.89
C PHE A 97 -9.27 11.76 17.69
N LEU A 98 -10.23 12.67 17.92
CA LEU A 98 -11.11 13.19 16.87
C LEU A 98 -10.36 14.01 15.82
N SER A 99 -9.41 14.86 16.24
CA SER A 99 -8.63 15.68 15.30
C SER A 99 -7.74 14.83 14.40
N ILE A 100 -7.12 13.77 14.94
CA ILE A 100 -6.34 12.81 14.14
C ILE A 100 -7.26 12.02 13.22
N LEU A 101 -8.43 11.60 13.70
CA LEU A 101 -9.42 10.86 12.90
C LEU A 101 -9.85 11.67 11.66
N VAL A 102 -10.27 12.92 11.85
CA VAL A 102 -10.69 13.82 10.77
C VAL A 102 -9.55 14.07 9.79
N SER A 103 -8.34 14.28 10.30
CA SER A 103 -7.14 14.45 9.47
C SER A 103 -6.86 13.21 8.63
N LEU A 104 -7.00 12.01 9.19
CA LEU A 104 -6.81 10.75 8.45
C LEU A 104 -7.93 10.47 7.44
N ILE A 105 -9.16 10.91 7.69
CA ILE A 105 -10.24 10.90 6.69
C ILE A 105 -9.85 11.77 5.49
N LEU A 106 -9.37 12.98 5.72
CA LEU A 106 -8.91 13.88 4.66
C LEU A 106 -7.73 13.29 3.86
N ALA A 107 -6.74 12.75 4.56
CA ALA A 107 -5.59 12.10 3.92
C ALA A 107 -6.00 10.84 3.15
N GLY A 108 -6.94 10.06 3.68
CA GLY A 108 -7.47 8.86 3.02
C GLY A 108 -8.23 9.21 1.73
N ALA A 109 -9.09 10.24 1.78
CA ALA A 109 -9.75 10.78 0.59
C ALA A 109 -8.73 11.22 -0.48
N ALA A 110 -7.69 11.94 -0.07
CA ALA A 110 -6.58 12.34 -0.93
C ALA A 110 -5.84 11.13 -1.54
N ASN A 111 -5.57 10.09 -0.75
CA ASN A 111 -4.97 8.85 -1.24
C ASN A 111 -5.87 8.15 -2.26
N GLY A 112 -7.19 8.09 -2.00
CA GLY A 112 -8.17 7.54 -2.93
C GLY A 112 -8.18 8.24 -4.29
N VAL A 113 -8.02 9.58 -4.32
CA VAL A 113 -7.84 10.36 -5.54
C VAL A 113 -6.49 10.07 -6.21
N MET A 114 -5.41 9.99 -5.42
CA MET A 114 -4.03 9.88 -5.93
C MET A 114 -3.80 8.56 -6.67
N GLN A 115 -4.30 7.43 -6.16
CA GLN A 115 -3.96 6.11 -6.71
C GLN A 115 -4.34 5.94 -8.19
N PRO A 116 -5.60 6.21 -8.63
CA PRO A 116 -5.95 6.14 -10.04
C PRO A 116 -5.28 7.25 -10.86
N THR A 117 -5.06 8.41 -10.26
CA THR A 117 -4.47 9.57 -10.94
C THR A 117 -3.00 9.33 -11.29
N VAL A 118 -2.19 8.79 -10.37
CA VAL A 118 -0.78 8.43 -10.67
C VAL A 118 -0.69 7.31 -11.70
N ASN A 119 -1.61 6.34 -11.67
CA ASN A 119 -1.64 5.30 -12.70
C ASN A 119 -1.87 5.91 -14.09
N GLN A 120 -2.82 6.84 -14.21
CA GLN A 120 -3.07 7.56 -15.47
C GLN A 120 -1.89 8.45 -15.89
N PHE A 121 -1.22 9.10 -14.92
CA PHE A 121 -0.03 9.90 -15.15
C PHE A 121 1.12 9.07 -15.74
N LEU A 122 1.34 7.86 -15.23
CA LEU A 122 2.36 6.94 -15.72
C LEU A 122 2.05 6.44 -17.13
N VAL A 123 0.81 5.95 -17.34
CA VAL A 123 0.38 5.40 -18.65
C VAL A 123 0.46 6.46 -19.75
N GLY A 124 0.07 7.70 -19.44
CA GLY A 124 0.14 8.81 -20.41
C GLY A 124 1.58 9.25 -20.76
N ARG A 125 2.59 8.85 -20.00
CA ARG A 125 3.97 9.35 -20.16
C ARG A 125 5.02 8.27 -20.36
N ILE A 126 4.72 7.01 -20.17
CA ILE A 126 5.68 5.90 -20.28
C ILE A 126 5.23 4.92 -21.35
N LYS A 127 6.12 4.62 -22.31
CA LYS A 127 5.86 3.64 -23.37
C LYS A 127 5.60 2.25 -22.78
N LEU A 128 4.76 1.45 -23.46
CA LEU A 128 4.36 0.09 -23.04
C LEU A 128 5.52 -0.80 -22.56
N LYS A 129 6.65 -0.77 -23.29
CA LYS A 129 7.85 -1.58 -22.97
C LYS A 129 8.54 -1.20 -21.64
N GLY A 130 8.09 -0.16 -20.94
CA GLY A 130 8.67 0.26 -19.65
C GLY A 130 7.65 0.41 -18.53
N GLN A 131 6.40 0.07 -18.80
CA GLN A 131 5.32 0.24 -17.84
C GLN A 131 5.42 -0.76 -16.67
N GLY A 132 5.90 -1.98 -16.89
CA GLY A 132 6.10 -2.95 -15.81
C GLY A 132 7.02 -2.43 -14.71
N LEU A 133 8.20 -1.95 -15.09
CA LEU A 133 9.14 -1.32 -14.14
C LEU A 133 8.54 -0.04 -13.53
N ALA A 134 7.82 0.76 -14.30
CA ALA A 134 7.21 2.00 -13.81
C ALA A 134 6.14 1.74 -12.73
N PHE A 135 5.29 0.74 -12.94
CA PHE A 135 4.33 0.29 -11.93
C PHE A 135 5.02 -0.34 -10.72
N GLY A 136 6.11 -1.10 -10.93
CA GLY A 136 6.93 -1.64 -9.83
C GLY A 136 7.50 -0.53 -8.94
N ILE A 137 8.09 0.51 -9.54
CA ILE A 137 8.61 1.70 -8.83
C ILE A 137 7.46 2.44 -8.10
N LYS A 138 6.32 2.63 -8.76
CA LYS A 138 5.16 3.28 -8.13
C LYS A 138 4.65 2.48 -6.93
N GLN A 139 4.58 1.17 -7.04
CA GLN A 139 4.15 0.32 -5.94
C GLN A 139 5.15 0.27 -4.78
N ALA A 140 6.42 0.62 -5.01
CA ALA A 140 7.41 0.79 -3.95
C ALA A 140 7.17 2.05 -3.07
N ALA A 141 6.21 2.91 -3.43
CA ALA A 141 5.81 4.06 -2.61
C ALA A 141 5.32 3.67 -1.20
N VAL A 142 4.59 2.55 -1.10
CA VAL A 142 4.08 2.07 0.20
C VAL A 142 5.21 1.63 1.13
N PRO A 143 6.12 0.73 0.75
CA PRO A 143 7.26 0.41 1.60
C PRO A 143 8.21 1.59 1.81
N LEU A 144 8.29 2.55 0.91
CA LEU A 144 9.02 3.79 1.16
C LEU A 144 8.35 4.62 2.27
N ALA A 145 7.02 4.71 2.27
CA ALA A 145 6.28 5.40 3.33
C ALA A 145 6.47 4.71 4.69
N THR A 146 6.42 3.37 4.75
CA THR A 146 6.64 2.63 6.01
C THR A 146 8.10 2.69 6.49
N LEU A 147 9.06 2.74 5.56
CA LEU A 147 10.47 2.97 5.89
C LEU A 147 10.67 4.35 6.53
N LEU A 148 10.16 5.40 5.88
CA LEU A 148 10.25 6.76 6.42
C LEU A 148 9.54 6.87 7.77
N ALA A 149 8.38 6.23 7.92
CA ALA A 149 7.63 6.20 9.17
C ALA A 149 8.40 5.47 10.28
N GLY A 150 9.03 4.34 9.97
CA GLY A 150 9.87 3.60 10.92
C GLY A 150 11.08 4.41 11.38
N LEU A 151 11.77 5.08 10.45
CA LEU A 151 12.90 5.96 10.74
C LEU A 151 12.49 7.22 11.51
N ALA A 152 11.26 7.71 11.32
CA ALA A 152 10.75 8.87 12.05
C ALA A 152 10.67 8.61 13.58
N VAL A 153 10.56 7.36 14.02
CA VAL A 153 10.54 7.02 15.45
C VAL A 153 11.89 7.39 16.11
N PRO A 154 13.02 6.75 15.77
CA PRO A 154 14.28 7.04 16.42
C PRO A 154 14.88 8.42 16.08
N LEU A 155 14.71 8.89 14.84
CA LEU A 155 15.40 10.08 14.37
C LEU A 155 14.65 11.37 14.71
N VAL A 156 13.34 11.31 14.91
CA VAL A 156 12.50 12.51 15.09
C VAL A 156 11.67 12.42 16.35
N ALA A 157 10.84 11.38 16.51
CA ALA A 157 9.86 11.35 17.59
C ALA A 157 10.50 11.28 18.99
N LEU A 158 11.59 10.52 19.14
CA LEU A 158 12.31 10.36 20.41
C LEU A 158 13.33 11.46 20.66
N THR A 159 13.66 12.29 19.67
CA THR A 159 14.65 13.38 19.82
C THR A 159 14.02 14.74 20.02
N ILE A 160 13.11 15.13 19.14
CA ILE A 160 12.48 16.48 19.11
C ILE A 160 10.96 16.43 19.26
N GLY A 161 10.36 15.22 19.25
CA GLY A 161 8.93 15.01 19.47
C GLY A 161 8.18 14.46 18.24
N TRP A 162 7.15 13.68 18.49
CA TRP A 162 6.40 12.94 17.46
C TRP A 162 5.67 13.85 16.44
N ARG A 163 5.26 15.04 16.84
CA ARG A 163 4.60 16.03 15.96
C ARG A 163 5.51 16.48 14.83
N TYR A 164 6.81 16.56 15.06
CA TYR A 164 7.80 16.90 14.03
C TYR A 164 7.94 15.84 12.95
N GLY A 165 7.57 14.58 13.23
CA GLY A 165 7.45 13.54 12.20
C GLY A 165 6.39 13.89 11.14
N TYR A 166 5.24 14.39 11.57
CA TYR A 166 4.19 14.87 10.66
C TYR A 166 4.60 16.16 9.95
N LEU A 167 5.30 17.06 10.63
CA LEU A 167 5.83 18.28 10.00
C LEU A 167 6.85 17.95 8.89
N GLY A 168 7.77 17.02 9.15
CA GLY A 168 8.73 16.54 8.15
C GLY A 168 8.03 15.91 6.94
N ALA A 169 6.98 15.12 7.18
CA ALA A 169 6.15 14.56 6.12
C ALA A 169 5.39 15.65 5.34
N ALA A 170 4.93 16.71 6.00
CA ALA A 170 4.31 17.85 5.33
C ALA A 170 5.30 18.61 4.44
N ILE A 171 6.53 18.83 4.91
CA ILE A 171 7.61 19.43 4.11
C ILE A 171 7.90 18.58 2.87
N PHE A 172 8.01 17.25 3.02
CA PHE A 172 8.17 16.34 1.89
C PHE A 172 7.00 16.45 0.90
N GLY A 173 5.77 16.60 1.40
CA GLY A 173 4.57 16.84 0.60
C GLY A 173 4.61 18.16 -0.15
N ILE A 174 5.08 19.25 0.47
CA ILE A 174 5.23 20.58 -0.17
C ILE A 174 6.25 20.51 -1.31
N VAL A 175 7.40 19.88 -1.08
CA VAL A 175 8.42 19.66 -2.13
C VAL A 175 7.84 18.84 -3.29
N THR A 176 7.08 17.79 -2.96
CA THR A 176 6.38 16.97 -3.97
C THR A 176 5.36 17.78 -4.76
N PHE A 177 4.58 18.64 -4.10
CA PHE A 177 3.60 19.52 -4.75
C PHE A 177 4.23 20.43 -5.78
N VAL A 178 5.38 21.05 -5.45
CA VAL A 178 6.13 21.92 -6.38
C VAL A 178 6.70 21.11 -7.55
N ALA A 179 7.12 19.87 -7.32
CA ALA A 179 7.68 19.01 -8.35
C ALA A 179 6.64 18.48 -9.35
N ILE A 180 5.33 18.53 -9.04
CA ILE A 180 4.27 18.10 -9.98
C ILE A 180 4.20 19.10 -11.15
N PRO A 181 4.32 18.64 -12.41
CA PRO A 181 4.28 19.52 -13.58
C PRO A 181 2.99 20.35 -13.67
N THR A 182 3.10 21.57 -14.16
CA THR A 182 1.96 22.48 -14.37
C THR A 182 1.29 22.32 -15.73
N THR A 183 1.97 21.69 -16.68
CA THR A 183 1.52 21.58 -18.06
C THR A 183 0.67 20.34 -18.29
N ASN A 184 -0.56 20.54 -18.72
CA ASN A 184 -1.39 19.50 -19.35
C ASN A 184 -0.77 19.10 -20.72
N LYS A 185 0.34 18.38 -20.73
CA LYS A 185 0.77 17.69 -21.96
C LYS A 185 -0.18 16.52 -22.13
N GLY A 186 -1.10 16.66 -23.09
CA GLY A 186 -2.18 15.75 -23.37
C GLY A 186 -1.75 14.29 -23.30
N SER A 187 -2.59 13.50 -22.70
CA SER A 187 -2.52 12.05 -22.74
C SER A 187 -2.36 11.63 -24.20
N THR A 188 -1.26 11.00 -24.52
CA THR A 188 -1.14 10.30 -25.80
C THR A 188 -2.32 9.35 -25.88
N GLU A 189 -3.21 9.57 -26.83
CA GLU A 189 -4.32 8.66 -27.14
C GLU A 189 -3.70 7.29 -27.40
N GLN A 190 -3.74 6.45 -26.38
CA GLN A 190 -3.53 5.03 -26.59
C GLN A 190 -4.85 4.51 -27.16
N GLY A 191 -4.81 4.22 -28.47
CA GLY A 191 -5.94 3.82 -29.28
C GLY A 191 -6.83 2.82 -28.59
N ASP A 192 -8.10 2.95 -28.93
CA ASP A 192 -9.22 2.12 -28.56
C ASP A 192 -8.89 0.64 -28.82
N ARG A 193 -8.33 -0.02 -27.79
CA ARG A 193 -8.21 -1.48 -27.83
C ARG A 193 -9.60 -1.99 -27.50
N THR A 194 -10.20 -2.73 -28.42
CA THR A 194 -11.46 -3.44 -28.24
C THR A 194 -11.53 -4.04 -26.84
N ALA A 195 -12.48 -3.59 -26.04
CA ALA A 195 -12.63 -3.99 -24.64
C ALA A 195 -12.85 -5.49 -24.56
N THR A 196 -11.86 -6.23 -24.08
CA THR A 196 -12.01 -7.66 -23.79
C THR A 196 -13.02 -7.83 -22.65
N LYS A 197 -13.96 -8.75 -22.81
CA LYS A 197 -14.98 -9.03 -21.80
C LYS A 197 -14.31 -9.47 -20.49
N VAL A 198 -14.53 -8.75 -19.43
CA VAL A 198 -13.94 -9.03 -18.10
C VAL A 198 -14.51 -10.33 -17.56
N VAL A 199 -13.64 -11.20 -17.04
CA VAL A 199 -14.00 -12.47 -16.43
C VAL A 199 -14.25 -12.24 -14.95
N LEU A 200 -15.53 -12.01 -14.57
CA LEU A 200 -15.88 -11.50 -13.25
C LEU A 200 -15.61 -12.52 -12.12
N GLY A 201 -15.99 -13.80 -12.31
CA GLY A 201 -15.86 -14.82 -11.25
C GLY A 201 -14.43 -14.99 -10.73
N PRO A 202 -13.45 -15.32 -11.59
CA PRO A 202 -12.04 -15.39 -11.19
C PRO A 202 -11.49 -14.10 -10.60
N LEU A 203 -11.92 -12.92 -11.09
CA LEU A 203 -11.47 -11.64 -10.55
C LEU A 203 -12.00 -11.39 -9.14
N ILE A 204 -13.21 -11.81 -8.81
CA ILE A 204 -13.74 -11.73 -7.45
C ILE A 204 -12.91 -12.60 -6.51
N ILE A 205 -12.59 -13.84 -6.90
CA ILE A 205 -11.74 -14.72 -6.08
C ILE A 205 -10.35 -14.09 -5.87
N LEU A 206 -9.76 -13.51 -6.91
CA LEU A 206 -8.48 -12.81 -6.82
C LEU A 206 -8.57 -11.55 -5.96
N ALA A 207 -9.69 -10.82 -6.01
CA ALA A 207 -9.96 -9.65 -5.16
C ALA A 207 -10.08 -10.05 -3.68
N MET A 208 -10.72 -11.19 -3.38
CA MET A 208 -10.75 -11.74 -2.03
C MET A 208 -9.33 -12.12 -1.54
N GLY A 209 -8.55 -12.79 -2.39
CA GLY A 209 -7.15 -13.08 -2.07
C GLY A 209 -6.33 -11.82 -1.79
N MET A 210 -6.60 -10.76 -2.57
CA MET A 210 -5.98 -9.44 -2.36
C MET A 210 -6.45 -8.79 -1.05
N ALA A 211 -7.72 -8.95 -0.67
CA ALA A 211 -8.24 -8.42 0.59
C ALA A 211 -7.54 -9.05 1.80
N PHE A 212 -7.44 -10.37 1.85
CA PHE A 212 -6.76 -11.07 2.94
C PHE A 212 -5.27 -10.73 3.01
N GLY A 213 -4.56 -10.79 1.89
CA GLY A 213 -3.14 -10.44 1.84
C GLY A 213 -2.86 -8.97 2.20
N ALA A 214 -3.72 -8.04 1.75
CA ALA A 214 -3.58 -6.62 2.07
C ALA A 214 -3.97 -6.33 3.53
N GLY A 215 -4.96 -7.03 4.08
CA GLY A 215 -5.34 -6.92 5.49
C GLY A 215 -4.17 -7.24 6.40
N ALA A 216 -3.54 -8.40 6.21
CA ALA A 216 -2.37 -8.80 6.97
C ALA A 216 -1.19 -7.81 6.81
N ALA A 217 -0.92 -7.39 5.58
CA ALA A 217 0.19 -6.48 5.29
C ALA A 217 0.00 -5.08 5.90
N ASN A 218 -1.20 -4.50 5.81
CA ASN A 218 -1.47 -3.17 6.38
C ASN A 218 -1.56 -3.20 7.91
N ALA A 219 -2.06 -4.29 8.51
CA ALA A 219 -1.97 -4.49 9.96
C ALA A 219 -0.50 -4.54 10.41
N MET A 220 0.36 -5.26 9.69
CA MET A 220 1.81 -5.27 9.98
C MET A 220 2.41 -3.88 9.86
N GLY A 221 2.10 -3.13 8.80
CA GLY A 221 2.59 -1.77 8.62
C GLY A 221 2.19 -0.80 9.74
N ALA A 222 1.03 -1.03 10.36
CA ALA A 222 0.52 -0.21 11.45
C ALA A 222 1.07 -0.62 12.83
N PHE A 223 1.27 -1.91 13.07
CA PHE A 223 1.49 -2.42 14.43
C PHE A 223 2.85 -3.06 14.70
N LEU A 224 3.73 -3.23 13.69
CA LEU A 224 5.02 -3.91 13.91
C LEU A 224 5.89 -3.17 14.94
N VAL A 225 5.92 -1.83 14.93
CA VAL A 225 6.67 -1.05 15.93
C VAL A 225 6.13 -1.33 17.33
N SER A 226 4.80 -1.24 17.52
CA SER A 226 4.14 -1.52 18.80
C SER A 226 4.37 -2.96 19.26
N SER A 227 4.32 -3.92 18.35
CA SER A 227 4.61 -5.34 18.64
C SER A 227 6.05 -5.56 19.07
N ASN A 228 7.01 -4.92 18.41
CA ASN A 228 8.43 -5.04 18.78
C ASN A 228 8.69 -4.40 20.16
N VAL A 229 8.05 -3.27 20.47
CA VAL A 229 8.14 -2.66 21.81
C VAL A 229 7.54 -3.60 22.87
N HIS A 230 6.40 -4.25 22.59
CA HIS A 230 5.81 -5.25 23.48
C HIS A 230 6.76 -6.45 23.70
N SER A 231 7.55 -6.82 22.70
CA SER A 231 8.57 -7.88 22.78
C SER A 231 9.86 -7.44 23.49
N GLY A 232 9.90 -6.25 24.10
CA GLY A 232 11.02 -5.77 24.94
C GLY A 232 12.04 -4.86 24.23
N PHE A 233 11.82 -4.50 22.96
CA PHE A 233 12.70 -3.55 22.28
C PHE A 233 12.40 -2.11 22.69
N SER A 234 13.42 -1.26 22.72
CA SER A 234 13.20 0.17 22.82
C SER A 234 12.40 0.70 21.62
N PRO A 235 11.59 1.77 21.77
CA PRO A 235 10.86 2.36 20.65
C PRO A 235 11.75 2.72 19.45
N GLY A 236 12.96 3.21 19.71
CA GLY A 236 13.95 3.53 18.69
C GLY A 236 14.39 2.29 17.89
N THR A 237 14.77 1.21 18.61
CA THR A 237 15.15 -0.06 17.98
C THR A 237 14.00 -0.64 17.19
N ALA A 238 12.78 -0.63 17.72
CA ALA A 238 11.57 -1.10 17.05
C ALA A 238 11.31 -0.33 15.73
N GLY A 239 11.54 0.98 15.72
CA GLY A 239 11.47 1.81 14.52
C GLY A 239 12.52 1.41 13.45
N TYR A 240 13.77 1.17 13.85
CA TYR A 240 14.80 0.68 12.93
C TYR A 240 14.46 -0.71 12.36
N LEU A 241 13.93 -1.61 13.17
CA LEU A 241 13.52 -2.94 12.72
C LEU A 241 12.38 -2.86 11.68
N ALA A 242 11.41 -1.97 11.88
CA ALA A 242 10.35 -1.71 10.92
C ALA A 242 10.90 -1.09 9.62
N ALA A 243 11.90 -0.21 9.70
CA ALA A 243 12.57 0.37 8.54
C ALA A 243 13.34 -0.69 7.74
N ILE A 244 14.06 -1.61 8.39
CA ILE A 244 14.77 -2.73 7.75
C ILE A 244 13.76 -3.63 7.01
N GLY A 245 12.67 -4.02 7.66
CA GLY A 245 11.59 -4.77 7.03
C GLY A 245 11.03 -4.06 5.80
N SER A 246 10.73 -2.77 5.93
CA SER A 246 10.23 -1.94 4.83
C SER A 246 11.20 -1.84 3.66
N ALA A 247 12.50 -1.69 3.93
CA ALA A 247 13.54 -1.70 2.90
C ALA A 247 13.57 -3.05 2.15
N SER A 248 13.39 -4.16 2.84
CA SER A 248 13.30 -5.48 2.21
C SER A 248 12.12 -5.58 1.24
N SER A 249 10.94 -5.07 1.63
CA SER A 249 9.76 -5.01 0.76
C SER A 249 9.98 -4.08 -0.44
N PHE A 250 10.63 -2.94 -0.23
CA PHE A 250 10.98 -1.99 -1.30
C PHE A 250 11.85 -2.67 -2.36
N ILE A 251 12.93 -3.33 -1.94
CA ILE A 251 13.84 -4.07 -2.83
C ILE A 251 13.08 -5.20 -3.53
N THR A 252 12.30 -5.99 -2.80
CA THR A 252 11.54 -7.11 -3.36
C THR A 252 10.57 -6.66 -4.43
N ARG A 253 9.89 -5.52 -4.28
CA ARG A 253 8.94 -4.98 -5.28
C ARG A 253 9.64 -4.57 -6.57
N ILE A 254 10.81 -3.95 -6.48
CA ILE A 254 11.59 -3.57 -7.66
C ILE A 254 12.12 -4.81 -8.38
N MET A 255 12.72 -5.75 -7.63
CA MET A 255 13.27 -6.99 -8.19
C MET A 255 12.18 -7.88 -8.79
N SER A 256 11.05 -8.04 -8.09
CA SER A 256 9.94 -8.85 -8.58
C SER A 256 9.32 -8.28 -9.86
N GLY A 257 9.23 -6.95 -9.99
CA GLY A 257 8.82 -6.27 -11.23
C GLY A 257 9.80 -6.54 -12.38
N PHE A 258 11.10 -6.45 -12.11
CA PHE A 258 12.15 -6.73 -13.09
C PHE A 258 12.13 -8.21 -13.57
N PHE A 259 11.97 -9.15 -12.65
CA PHE A 259 11.89 -10.57 -12.99
C PHE A 259 10.56 -10.94 -13.64
N ALA A 260 9.45 -10.27 -13.26
CA ALA A 260 8.14 -10.52 -13.87
C ALA A 260 8.13 -10.18 -15.37
N ASP A 261 8.85 -9.14 -15.82
CA ASP A 261 8.98 -8.79 -17.23
C ASP A 261 9.73 -9.88 -18.04
N ARG A 262 10.63 -10.62 -17.41
CA ARG A 262 11.45 -11.67 -18.04
C ARG A 262 10.80 -13.04 -18.00
N ARG A 263 9.87 -13.27 -17.06
CA ARG A 263 9.21 -14.57 -16.85
C ARG A 263 7.99 -14.74 -17.76
N ARG A 264 7.93 -15.88 -18.45
CA ARG A 264 6.76 -16.26 -19.25
C ARG A 264 5.73 -17.01 -18.38
N GLY A 265 4.67 -16.31 -17.96
CA GLY A 265 3.53 -16.91 -17.26
C GLY A 265 3.74 -17.19 -15.76
N ASN A 266 2.71 -17.73 -15.12
CA ASN A 266 2.68 -18.17 -13.71
C ASN A 266 2.88 -17.08 -12.64
N HIS A 267 2.62 -15.81 -12.95
CA HIS A 267 2.80 -14.70 -12.00
C HIS A 267 1.93 -14.85 -10.74
N LEU A 268 0.68 -15.27 -10.86
CA LEU A 268 -0.22 -15.50 -9.70
C LEU A 268 0.24 -16.65 -8.79
N THR A 269 0.97 -17.65 -9.33
CA THR A 269 1.62 -18.68 -8.48
C THR A 269 2.74 -18.11 -7.65
N VAL A 270 3.50 -17.15 -8.21
CA VAL A 270 4.54 -16.44 -7.45
C VAL A 270 3.90 -15.64 -6.32
N VAL A 271 2.77 -14.96 -6.59
CA VAL A 271 2.02 -14.24 -5.55
C VAL A 271 1.56 -15.18 -4.44
N ALA A 272 0.98 -16.35 -4.79
CA ALA A 272 0.57 -17.35 -3.81
C ALA A 272 1.75 -17.85 -2.97
N ALA A 273 2.89 -18.16 -3.60
CA ALA A 273 4.09 -18.58 -2.89
C ALA A 273 4.63 -17.48 -1.96
N MET A 274 4.65 -16.22 -2.40
CA MET A 274 5.05 -15.10 -1.58
C MET A 274 4.14 -14.93 -0.37
N LEU A 275 2.82 -15.06 -0.51
CA LEU A 275 1.88 -15.02 0.60
C LEU A 275 2.10 -16.16 1.60
N MET A 276 2.39 -17.38 1.13
CA MET A 276 2.73 -18.52 1.99
C MET A 276 4.03 -18.28 2.78
N ILE A 277 5.06 -17.75 2.12
CA ILE A 277 6.32 -17.38 2.79
C ILE A 277 6.05 -16.25 3.81
N GLY A 278 5.22 -15.27 3.44
CA GLY A 278 4.78 -14.21 4.36
C GLY A 278 4.03 -14.74 5.58
N ALA A 279 3.19 -15.77 5.42
CA ALA A 279 2.51 -16.42 6.53
C ALA A 279 3.50 -17.01 7.55
N VAL A 280 4.60 -17.62 7.08
CA VAL A 280 5.69 -18.07 7.96
C VAL A 280 6.29 -16.88 8.71
N GLY A 281 6.51 -15.75 8.05
CA GLY A 281 6.98 -14.52 8.70
C GLY A 281 6.04 -14.05 9.81
N TYR A 282 4.74 -14.02 9.58
CA TYR A 282 3.73 -13.65 10.59
C TYR A 282 3.68 -14.66 11.76
N LEU A 283 3.81 -15.98 11.47
CA LEU A 283 3.89 -16.99 12.53
C LEU A 283 5.14 -16.82 13.39
N LEU A 284 6.29 -16.48 12.80
CA LEU A 284 7.50 -16.19 13.55
C LEU A 284 7.35 -14.92 14.41
N LEU A 285 6.66 -13.88 13.92
CA LEU A 285 6.34 -12.69 14.72
C LEU A 285 5.43 -13.04 15.90
N SER A 286 4.54 -14.05 15.78
CA SER A 286 3.66 -14.47 16.87
C SER A 286 4.40 -15.10 18.05
N LEU A 287 5.63 -15.55 17.86
CA LEU A 287 6.45 -16.10 18.94
C LEU A 287 6.95 -15.01 19.89
N CYS A 288 6.85 -13.73 19.53
CA CYS A 288 7.32 -12.58 20.30
C CYS A 288 8.79 -12.74 20.78
N ASN A 289 9.61 -13.48 20.00
CA ASN A 289 11.00 -13.78 20.35
C ASN A 289 11.93 -12.69 19.77
N PRO A 290 12.69 -11.97 20.63
CA PRO A 290 13.60 -10.91 20.18
C PRO A 290 14.67 -11.39 19.18
N GLU A 291 15.16 -12.62 19.29
CA GLU A 291 16.18 -13.15 18.40
C GLU A 291 15.67 -13.38 16.96
N LEU A 292 14.40 -13.69 16.83
CA LEU A 292 13.78 -13.98 15.53
C LEU A 292 13.14 -12.76 14.86
N VAL A 293 12.94 -11.67 15.60
CA VAL A 293 12.14 -10.53 15.14
C VAL A 293 12.67 -9.89 13.85
N VAL A 294 13.98 -9.81 13.69
CA VAL A 294 14.61 -9.24 12.48
C VAL A 294 14.31 -10.13 11.28
N PHE A 295 14.57 -11.42 11.41
CA PHE A 295 14.30 -12.39 10.33
C PHE A 295 12.82 -12.48 10.00
N ALA A 296 11.97 -12.57 11.03
CA ALA A 296 10.51 -12.62 10.88
C ALA A 296 9.96 -11.35 10.20
N GLY A 297 10.41 -10.17 10.63
CA GLY A 297 10.02 -8.89 10.03
C GLY A 297 10.45 -8.77 8.58
N VAL A 298 11.70 -9.11 8.25
CA VAL A 298 12.19 -9.11 6.86
C VAL A 298 11.37 -10.06 6.01
N LEU A 299 11.10 -11.28 6.48
CA LEU A 299 10.32 -12.27 5.73
C LEU A 299 8.88 -11.82 5.51
N ALA A 300 8.22 -11.31 6.54
CA ALA A 300 6.86 -10.79 6.47
C ALA A 300 6.74 -9.60 5.51
N TYR A 301 7.69 -8.66 5.54
CA TYR A 301 7.70 -7.51 4.63
C TYR A 301 8.06 -7.89 3.21
N ALA A 302 9.15 -8.64 3.00
CA ALA A 302 9.64 -8.99 1.67
C ALA A 302 8.64 -9.88 0.91
N ALA A 303 8.14 -10.93 1.55
CA ALA A 303 7.22 -11.86 0.93
C ALA A 303 5.75 -11.51 1.23
N GLY A 304 5.40 -11.28 2.49
CA GLY A 304 4.02 -11.01 2.92
C GLY A 304 3.44 -9.70 2.38
N TRP A 305 4.27 -8.74 2.03
CA TRP A 305 3.82 -7.47 1.41
C TRP A 305 4.43 -7.16 0.04
N GLY A 306 5.54 -7.80 -0.33
CA GLY A 306 6.22 -7.57 -1.61
C GLY A 306 5.48 -8.05 -2.86
N TRP A 307 4.50 -8.91 -2.74
CA TRP A 307 3.75 -9.58 -3.82
C TRP A 307 2.89 -8.65 -4.69
N ASN A 308 2.54 -7.46 -4.20
CA ASN A 308 1.57 -6.55 -4.82
C ASN A 308 1.97 -6.10 -6.23
N GLY A 309 3.28 -5.90 -6.49
CA GLY A 309 3.79 -5.53 -7.81
C GLY A 309 3.55 -6.63 -8.86
N VAL A 310 3.86 -7.88 -8.50
CA VAL A 310 3.67 -9.04 -9.37
C VAL A 310 2.19 -9.31 -9.63
N PHE A 311 1.34 -9.11 -8.62
CA PHE A 311 -0.11 -9.26 -8.77
C PHE A 311 -0.68 -8.30 -9.81
N ASN A 312 -0.41 -6.99 -9.65
CA ASN A 312 -0.90 -5.98 -10.59
C ASN A 312 -0.42 -6.26 -12.03
N PHE A 313 0.84 -6.65 -12.19
CA PHE A 313 1.38 -7.05 -13.48
C PHE A 313 0.65 -8.27 -14.07
N ALA A 314 0.32 -9.28 -13.25
CA ALA A 314 -0.44 -10.45 -13.69
C ALA A 314 -1.84 -10.05 -14.21
N ILE A 315 -2.57 -9.19 -13.49
CA ILE A 315 -3.90 -8.74 -13.88
C ILE A 315 -3.86 -7.93 -15.18
N THR A 316 -2.89 -7.05 -15.34
CA THR A 316 -2.76 -6.25 -16.58
C THR A 316 -2.45 -7.11 -17.79
N LYS A 317 -1.64 -8.17 -17.64
CA LYS A 317 -1.35 -9.13 -18.73
C LYS A 317 -2.54 -9.99 -19.13
N THR A 318 -3.39 -10.35 -18.19
CA THR A 318 -4.53 -11.24 -18.44
C THR A 318 -5.76 -10.51 -18.97
N HIS A 319 -5.83 -9.17 -18.84
CA HIS A 319 -6.96 -8.36 -19.29
C HIS A 319 -6.51 -7.14 -20.14
N PRO A 320 -5.87 -7.36 -21.31
CA PRO A 320 -5.21 -6.30 -22.07
C PRO A 320 -6.16 -5.22 -22.61
N GLY A 321 -7.45 -5.52 -22.78
CA GLY A 321 -8.45 -4.56 -23.26
C GLY A 321 -9.27 -3.90 -22.14
N SER A 322 -9.21 -4.43 -20.90
CA SER A 322 -10.06 -4.03 -19.77
C SER A 322 -9.27 -3.82 -18.50
N ILE A 323 -8.02 -3.35 -18.61
CA ILE A 323 -7.08 -3.20 -17.49
C ILE A 323 -7.68 -2.40 -16.33
N ALA A 324 -8.29 -1.24 -16.64
CA ALA A 324 -8.86 -0.35 -15.61
C ALA A 324 -10.02 -1.04 -14.85
N HIS A 325 -10.88 -1.77 -15.55
CA HIS A 325 -12.00 -2.48 -14.93
C HIS A 325 -11.49 -3.65 -14.06
N ALA A 326 -10.61 -4.50 -14.58
CA ALA A 326 -10.06 -5.63 -13.85
C ALA A 326 -9.24 -5.20 -12.61
N THR A 327 -8.40 -4.17 -12.76
CA THR A 327 -7.65 -3.62 -11.63
C THR A 327 -8.54 -2.89 -10.64
N GLY A 328 -9.64 -2.27 -11.07
CA GLY A 328 -10.63 -1.65 -10.19
C GLY A 328 -11.29 -2.66 -9.24
N ILE A 329 -11.70 -3.83 -9.76
CA ILE A 329 -12.28 -4.90 -8.93
C ILE A 329 -11.27 -5.41 -7.89
N THR A 330 -10.04 -5.68 -8.31
CA THR A 330 -9.01 -6.19 -7.40
C THR A 330 -8.57 -5.12 -6.39
N GLN A 331 -8.56 -3.85 -6.78
CA GLN A 331 -8.24 -2.73 -5.88
C GLN A 331 -9.32 -2.52 -4.80
N ALA A 332 -10.59 -2.77 -5.12
CA ALA A 332 -11.65 -2.77 -4.12
C ALA A 332 -11.38 -3.83 -3.03
N GLY A 333 -10.95 -5.02 -3.43
CA GLY A 333 -10.50 -6.05 -2.48
C GLY A 333 -9.35 -5.57 -1.59
N LEU A 334 -8.32 -4.92 -2.16
CA LEU A 334 -7.20 -4.35 -1.39
C LEU A 334 -7.71 -3.36 -0.33
N TYR A 335 -8.57 -2.43 -0.69
CA TYR A 335 -9.08 -1.44 0.26
C TYR A 335 -9.94 -2.06 1.34
N CYS A 336 -10.80 -3.05 1.01
CA CYS A 336 -11.56 -3.79 2.01
C CYS A 336 -10.64 -4.47 3.04
N GLY A 337 -9.60 -5.15 2.58
CA GLY A 337 -8.61 -5.76 3.47
C GLY A 337 -7.85 -4.73 4.30
N SER A 338 -7.43 -3.64 3.69
CA SER A 338 -6.71 -2.56 4.37
C SER A 338 -7.56 -1.82 5.42
N LEU A 339 -8.88 -1.77 5.20
CA LEU A 339 -9.85 -1.25 6.15
C LEU A 339 -10.01 -2.19 7.36
N LEU A 340 -10.21 -3.48 7.09
CA LEU A 340 -10.56 -4.45 8.14
C LEU A 340 -9.33 -4.95 8.92
N GLY A 341 -8.18 -5.08 8.25
CA GLY A 341 -6.98 -5.67 8.84
C GLY A 341 -6.48 -4.96 10.09
N PRO A 342 -6.17 -3.66 10.05
CA PRO A 342 -5.69 -2.92 11.22
C PRO A 342 -6.71 -2.86 12.36
N SER A 343 -8.01 -2.68 12.06
CA SER A 343 -9.07 -2.68 13.08
C SER A 343 -9.15 -4.02 13.80
N LEU A 344 -9.22 -5.12 13.04
CA LEU A 344 -9.29 -6.46 13.63
C LEU A 344 -8.02 -6.77 14.42
N PHE A 345 -6.85 -6.41 13.90
CA PHE A 345 -5.59 -6.61 14.61
C PHE A 345 -5.57 -5.89 15.95
N GLY A 346 -6.01 -4.63 15.99
CA GLY A 346 -6.10 -3.84 17.22
C GLY A 346 -7.04 -4.47 18.26
N VAL A 347 -8.24 -4.94 17.83
CA VAL A 347 -9.20 -5.65 18.68
C VAL A 347 -8.59 -6.93 19.23
N LEU A 348 -7.90 -7.72 18.40
CA LEU A 348 -7.25 -8.96 18.84
C LEU A 348 -6.14 -8.70 19.87
N VAL A 349 -5.39 -7.61 19.72
CA VAL A 349 -4.35 -7.23 20.69
C VAL A 349 -4.96 -6.82 22.02
N ASP A 350 -6.01 -6.01 22.03
CA ASP A 350 -6.62 -5.51 23.25
C ASP A 350 -7.38 -6.62 24.05
N HIS A 351 -7.99 -7.59 23.35
CA HIS A 351 -8.77 -8.65 24.00
C HIS A 351 -7.98 -9.95 24.24
N TYR A 352 -6.89 -10.15 23.49
CA TYR A 352 -6.09 -11.37 23.59
C TYR A 352 -4.59 -11.05 23.72
N SER A 353 -3.86 -10.92 22.58
CA SER A 353 -2.43 -10.61 22.58
C SER A 353 -1.91 -10.30 21.17
N PHE A 354 -0.70 -9.74 21.09
CA PHE A 354 0.05 -9.62 19.83
C PHE A 354 0.27 -10.98 19.17
N ALA A 355 0.55 -12.03 19.95
CA ALA A 355 0.76 -13.37 19.42
C ALA A 355 -0.46 -13.87 18.64
N VAL A 356 -1.66 -13.78 19.23
CA VAL A 356 -2.93 -14.16 18.57
C VAL A 356 -3.17 -13.29 17.31
N ALA A 357 -2.94 -12.00 17.39
CA ALA A 357 -3.11 -11.10 16.25
C ALA A 357 -2.20 -11.48 15.07
N TRP A 358 -0.94 -11.84 15.34
CA TRP A 358 -0.02 -12.32 14.29
C TRP A 358 -0.40 -13.68 13.74
N GLN A 359 -0.92 -14.62 14.58
CA GLN A 359 -1.44 -15.90 14.09
C GLN A 359 -2.62 -15.70 13.14
N VAL A 360 -3.56 -14.81 13.46
CA VAL A 360 -4.67 -14.46 12.56
C VAL A 360 -4.17 -13.84 11.27
N ASN A 361 -3.14 -12.98 11.32
CA ASN A 361 -2.50 -12.45 10.11
C ASN A 361 -1.86 -13.55 9.25
N ALA A 362 -1.25 -14.56 9.88
CA ALA A 362 -0.73 -15.71 9.15
C ALA A 362 -1.84 -16.49 8.45
N VAL A 363 -2.97 -16.73 9.14
CA VAL A 363 -4.17 -17.36 8.54
C VAL A 363 -4.68 -16.52 7.36
N PHE A 364 -4.74 -15.20 7.48
CA PHE A 364 -5.13 -14.30 6.38
C PHE A 364 -4.21 -14.48 5.17
N ALA A 365 -2.90 -14.53 5.38
CA ALA A 365 -1.95 -14.74 4.29
C ALA A 365 -2.14 -16.11 3.61
N VAL A 366 -2.42 -17.17 4.37
CA VAL A 366 -2.73 -18.51 3.84
C VAL A 366 -4.02 -18.49 3.03
N ILE A 367 -5.10 -17.92 3.55
CA ILE A 367 -6.38 -17.77 2.81
C ILE A 367 -6.14 -16.97 1.53
N GLY A 368 -5.38 -15.89 1.61
CA GLY A 368 -4.97 -15.10 0.45
C GLY A 368 -4.24 -15.94 -0.60
N ALA A 369 -3.27 -16.76 -0.19
CA ALA A 369 -2.51 -17.64 -1.07
C ALA A 369 -3.40 -18.68 -1.77
N ILE A 370 -4.31 -19.30 -1.01
CA ILE A 370 -5.28 -20.27 -1.54
C ILE A 370 -6.21 -19.60 -2.57
N ALA A 371 -6.74 -18.41 -2.25
CA ALA A 371 -7.58 -17.64 -3.17
C ALA A 371 -6.83 -17.26 -4.45
N MET A 372 -5.54 -16.87 -4.37
CA MET A 372 -4.70 -16.61 -5.55
C MET A 372 -4.52 -17.85 -6.41
N TRP A 373 -4.34 -19.00 -5.81
CA TRP A 373 -4.18 -20.28 -6.52
C TRP A 373 -5.49 -20.75 -7.20
N ILE A 374 -6.63 -20.65 -6.49
CA ILE A 374 -7.96 -20.98 -7.04
C ILE A 374 -8.32 -20.00 -8.16
N GLY A 375 -8.20 -18.69 -7.92
CA GLY A 375 -8.50 -17.65 -8.89
C GLY A 375 -7.66 -17.78 -10.16
N ARG A 376 -6.37 -18.16 -10.04
CA ARG A 376 -5.52 -18.49 -11.18
C ARG A 376 -6.04 -19.67 -11.98
N ARG A 377 -6.47 -20.77 -11.32
CA ARG A 377 -7.02 -21.95 -12.00
C ARG A 377 -8.31 -21.60 -12.74
N ALA A 378 -9.23 -20.91 -12.06
CA ALA A 378 -10.48 -20.48 -12.66
C ALA A 378 -10.25 -19.55 -13.86
N LEU A 379 -9.35 -18.58 -13.74
CA LEU A 379 -9.01 -17.67 -14.84
C LEU A 379 -8.43 -18.39 -16.05
N ARG A 380 -7.56 -19.39 -15.83
CA ARG A 380 -6.99 -20.20 -16.93
C ARG A 380 -8.03 -21.05 -17.62
N ALA A 381 -8.92 -21.70 -16.87
CA ALA A 381 -9.99 -22.52 -17.43
C ALA A 381 -10.92 -21.70 -18.32
N GLU A 382 -11.27 -20.48 -17.89
CA GLU A 382 -12.16 -19.61 -18.64
C GLU A 382 -11.52 -18.98 -19.88
N LEU A 383 -10.22 -18.65 -19.83
CA LEU A 383 -9.47 -18.18 -20.99
C LEU A 383 -9.31 -19.31 -22.03
N ALA A 384 -8.98 -20.54 -21.59
CA ALA A 384 -8.87 -21.70 -22.50
C ALA A 384 -10.23 -22.05 -23.16
N GLY A 385 -11.35 -21.92 -22.43
CA GLY A 385 -12.69 -22.12 -23.00
C GLY A 385 -13.07 -21.08 -24.05
N ARG A 386 -12.52 -19.87 -24.00
CA ARG A 386 -12.74 -18.83 -25.02
C ARG A 386 -11.94 -19.06 -26.29
N ASP A 387 -10.71 -19.57 -26.17
CA ASP A 387 -9.88 -19.92 -27.35
C ASP A 387 -10.43 -21.12 -28.15
N LEU A 388 -11.29 -21.96 -27.53
CA LEU A 388 -11.96 -23.09 -28.16
C LEU A 388 -13.34 -22.74 -28.76
N GLY A 389 -13.86 -21.56 -28.43
CA GLY A 389 -15.19 -21.08 -28.89
C GLY A 389 -15.13 -19.92 -29.89
N ALA A 390 -13.92 -19.54 -30.32
CA ALA A 390 -13.64 -18.54 -31.35
C ALA A 390 -13.06 -19.24 -32.59
#